data_b6c99fa0b1c99c22b2148e1418e94796
#
_entry.id   b6c99fa0b1c99c22b2148e1418e94796
#
_cell.length_a   1.000
_cell.length_b   1.000
_cell.length_c   1.000
_cell.angle_alpha   90.00
_cell.angle_beta   90.00
_cell.angle_gamma   90.00
#
_symmetry.space_group_name_H-M   'P 1'
#
loop_
_entity.id
_entity.type
_entity.pdbx_description
1 polymer ?
#
loop_
_entity_poly.entity_id
_entity_poly.type
_entity_poly.pdbx_seq_one_letter_code
_entity_poly.pdbx_strand_id
1 'polypeptide(L)'
;PLCPDACFAYAPRMTAFTIVFNAAVRVVFVFSMIFFAVHIQAAYCPDTLGQIKAVFMSHPNSIAFHSRAILALGLPLIGSHLAQFAVTMTDAIMLGWYDIEVLAQQVLGGMLFFVLFIFGSGFAWAVMPMVAEAEGAGRPREVRRVTRMAIWISVAFGVASMPLFWWSAGVLRGLGQSAVVAEGAQDYLRIAGWGIFPALLVMVLKSYLSALERTQMVLWVTVAAVVVNIVVNYALIFGHWGAPEMGIRGAAWASVAVQALSAVLLSIYAAWATPEHTLFKRFWRADPEALARVFRLGWPIGVTALAEVGLFGASSIMLGWLGTLPLAAHGIALQITSATFMVHLGLSNVATVRAGRALGRGDLAGLRRGAQVVIVMSLAMVVLTMVLFLTVPGPMMGAFVAPDDPDRAAVIALGSGLLAAAALFQLADAGQVMALGLLRGVQDTRAPMVIAAISYWLVGVPLSYVFGFVLGWGGVGVWLGLAVGLAGAGAFMMHRFWARALRRLAQGAPACP
;
A
#
# COMPACT_ATOMS: atom_id res chain seq x y z
N PRO A 1 -2.99 -43.82 -22.93
CA PRO A 1 -2.39 -44.31 -21.71
C PRO A 1 -1.76 -43.17 -20.98
N LEU A 2 -2.49 -42.71 -19.97
CA LEU A 2 -2.08 -41.61 -19.08
C LEU A 2 -0.98 -42.15 -18.16
N CYS A 3 0.16 -41.47 -18.10
CA CYS A 3 1.29 -41.78 -17.23
C CYS A 3 0.88 -41.52 -15.77
N PRO A 4 1.00 -42.50 -14.85
CA PRO A 4 0.64 -42.34 -13.43
C PRO A 4 1.61 -41.43 -12.63
N ASP A 5 2.78 -41.10 -13.19
CA ASP A 5 3.85 -40.44 -12.45
C ASP A 5 3.69 -38.91 -12.30
N ALA A 6 2.79 -38.29 -13.03
CA ALA A 6 2.52 -36.85 -12.93
C ALA A 6 1.72 -36.46 -11.67
N CYS A 7 0.99 -37.40 -11.05
CA CYS A 7 0.20 -37.12 -9.85
C CYS A 7 1.02 -37.04 -8.54
N PHE A 8 2.19 -37.68 -8.48
CA PHE A 8 3.01 -37.72 -7.26
C PHE A 8 3.95 -36.51 -7.12
N ALA A 9 4.27 -35.78 -8.19
CA ALA A 9 5.12 -34.58 -8.14
C ALA A 9 4.41 -33.34 -7.56
N TYR A 10 3.07 -33.35 -7.42
CA TYR A 10 2.29 -32.23 -6.91
C TYR A 10 2.02 -32.25 -5.39
N ALA A 11 2.18 -33.40 -4.74
CA ALA A 11 1.84 -33.56 -3.33
C ALA A 11 2.66 -32.70 -2.35
N PRO A 12 3.98 -32.54 -2.47
CA PRO A 12 4.75 -31.70 -1.55
C PRO A 12 4.55 -30.19 -1.77
N ARG A 13 4.15 -29.77 -2.98
CA ARG A 13 3.85 -28.35 -3.27
C ARG A 13 2.50 -27.91 -2.70
N MET A 14 1.52 -28.81 -2.61
CA MET A 14 0.24 -28.55 -1.95
C MET A 14 0.38 -28.38 -0.43
N THR A 15 1.34 -29.03 0.22
CA THR A 15 1.56 -28.86 1.67
C THR A 15 2.16 -27.51 2.02
N ALA A 16 3.08 -26.98 1.21
CA ALA A 16 3.63 -25.63 1.39
C ALA A 16 2.55 -24.53 1.20
N PHE A 17 1.67 -24.69 0.20
CA PHE A 17 0.52 -23.80 0.01
C PHE A 17 -0.45 -23.84 1.19
N THR A 18 -0.78 -25.03 1.66
CA THR A 18 -1.67 -25.19 2.83
C THR A 18 -1.08 -24.50 4.05
N ILE A 19 0.24 -24.46 4.21
CA ILE A 19 0.92 -23.77 5.31
C ILE A 19 0.89 -22.24 5.10
N VAL A 20 1.26 -21.74 3.93
CA VAL A 20 1.29 -20.29 3.63
C VAL A 20 -0.12 -19.72 3.50
N PHE A 21 -1.03 -20.45 2.84
CA PHE A 21 -2.45 -20.09 2.75
C PHE A 21 -3.13 -20.13 4.12
N ASN A 22 -2.90 -21.19 4.93
CA ASN A 22 -3.39 -21.21 6.31
C ASN A 22 -2.75 -20.12 7.18
N ALA A 23 -1.48 -19.74 6.98
CA ALA A 23 -0.87 -18.63 7.69
C ALA A 23 -1.49 -17.28 7.28
N ALA A 24 -1.62 -17.02 5.98
CA ALA A 24 -2.26 -15.80 5.47
C ALA A 24 -3.75 -15.73 5.83
N VAL A 25 -4.49 -16.85 5.65
CA VAL A 25 -5.90 -16.96 6.04
C VAL A 25 -6.06 -16.88 7.55
N ARG A 26 -5.16 -17.49 8.35
CA ARG A 26 -5.18 -17.37 9.81
C ARG A 26 -4.90 -15.96 10.27
N VAL A 27 -3.97 -15.24 9.67
CA VAL A 27 -3.71 -13.82 9.99
C VAL A 27 -4.94 -12.97 9.66
N VAL A 28 -5.54 -13.13 8.48
CA VAL A 28 -6.77 -12.44 8.08
C VAL A 28 -7.95 -12.90 8.95
N PHE A 29 -8.04 -14.19 9.25
CA PHE A 29 -9.13 -14.76 10.06
C PHE A 29 -8.99 -14.40 11.54
N VAL A 30 -7.80 -14.40 12.11
CA VAL A 30 -7.54 -13.95 13.49
C VAL A 30 -7.83 -12.45 13.64
N PHE A 31 -7.41 -11.62 12.68
CA PHE A 31 -7.78 -10.21 12.66
C PHE A 31 -9.29 -10.00 12.50
N SER A 32 -9.94 -10.78 11.61
CA SER A 32 -11.41 -10.76 11.45
C SER A 32 -12.13 -11.24 12.71
N MET A 33 -11.64 -12.29 13.38
CA MET A 33 -12.22 -12.81 14.62
C MET A 33 -12.03 -11.84 15.80
N ILE A 34 -10.87 -11.22 15.93
CA ILE A 34 -10.65 -10.17 16.95
C ILE A 34 -11.58 -8.99 16.69
N PHE A 35 -11.72 -8.58 15.43
CA PHE A 35 -12.64 -7.52 15.03
C PHE A 35 -14.11 -7.89 15.27
N PHE A 36 -14.49 -9.13 14.94
CA PHE A 36 -15.84 -9.65 15.15
C PHE A 36 -16.16 -9.82 16.64
N ALA A 37 -15.21 -10.31 17.44
CA ALA A 37 -15.35 -10.43 18.89
C ALA A 37 -15.53 -9.07 19.57
N VAL A 38 -14.75 -8.06 19.16
CA VAL A 38 -14.87 -6.67 19.66
C VAL A 38 -16.23 -6.05 19.26
N HIS A 39 -16.77 -6.36 18.09
CA HIS A 39 -18.06 -5.86 17.64
C HIS A 39 -19.26 -6.61 18.22
N ILE A 40 -19.16 -7.92 18.42
CA ILE A 40 -20.20 -8.72 19.12
C ILE A 40 -20.29 -8.29 20.58
N GLN A 41 -19.17 -8.10 21.26
CA GLN A 41 -19.16 -7.63 22.65
C GLN A 41 -19.75 -6.22 22.77
N ALA A 42 -19.62 -5.37 21.75
CA ALA A 42 -20.25 -4.06 21.68
C ALA A 42 -21.78 -4.12 21.41
N ALA A 43 -22.28 -5.19 20.78
CA ALA A 43 -23.69 -5.35 20.44
C ALA A 43 -24.51 -6.02 21.57
N TYR A 44 -23.85 -6.86 22.41
CA TYR A 44 -24.54 -7.67 23.41
C TYR A 44 -24.62 -7.09 24.84
N CYS A 45 -23.95 -5.97 25.14
CA CYS A 45 -24.04 -5.29 26.46
C CYS A 45 -24.33 -3.79 26.30
N PRO A 46 -25.60 -3.38 26.05
CA PRO A 46 -25.94 -1.96 25.85
C PRO A 46 -25.85 -1.12 27.14
N ASP A 47 -26.13 -1.67 28.32
CA ASP A 47 -26.33 -0.88 29.55
C ASP A 47 -25.04 -0.51 30.30
N THR A 48 -24.03 -1.38 30.34
CA THR A 48 -22.71 -1.06 30.91
C THR A 48 -21.87 -0.19 30.00
N LEU A 49 -22.03 -0.32 28.67
CA LEU A 49 -21.40 0.53 27.67
C LEU A 49 -22.04 1.93 27.59
N GLY A 50 -23.32 2.08 27.95
CA GLY A 50 -24.00 3.38 28.00
C GLY A 50 -23.39 4.30 29.05
N GLN A 51 -23.12 3.81 30.26
CA GLN A 51 -22.48 4.59 31.34
C GLN A 51 -20.98 4.85 31.04
N ILE A 52 -20.25 3.88 30.53
CA ILE A 52 -18.86 4.06 30.07
C ILE A 52 -18.80 5.03 28.88
N LYS A 53 -19.75 4.96 27.91
CA LYS A 53 -19.87 5.95 26.85
C LYS A 53 -20.10 7.37 27.39
N ALA A 54 -20.98 7.55 28.37
CA ALA A 54 -21.29 8.87 28.94
C ALA A 54 -20.08 9.50 29.65
N VAL A 55 -19.31 8.72 30.41
CA VAL A 55 -18.10 9.18 31.11
C VAL A 55 -16.94 9.46 30.14
N PHE A 56 -16.77 8.66 29.08
CA PHE A 56 -15.71 8.86 28.08
C PHE A 56 -16.08 9.88 26.97
N MET A 57 -17.37 10.18 26.76
CA MET A 57 -17.82 11.20 25.81
C MET A 57 -17.81 12.62 26.38
N SER A 58 -17.57 12.80 27.68
CA SER A 58 -17.58 14.11 28.33
C SER A 58 -16.43 15.06 27.94
N HIS A 59 -15.37 14.54 27.26
CA HIS A 59 -14.28 15.37 26.75
C HIS A 59 -13.90 14.99 25.30
N PRO A 60 -14.38 15.72 24.28
CA PRO A 60 -14.10 15.45 22.86
C PRO A 60 -12.62 15.50 22.49
N ASN A 61 -11.77 15.93 23.40
CA ASN A 61 -10.31 16.00 23.25
C ASN A 61 -9.52 14.98 24.11
N SER A 62 -10.18 13.95 24.65
CA SER A 62 -9.47 12.92 25.43
C SER A 62 -8.63 12.00 24.53
N ILE A 63 -7.49 11.49 25.07
CA ILE A 63 -6.63 10.51 24.37
C ILE A 63 -7.45 9.28 24.00
N ALA A 64 -8.30 8.79 24.90
CA ALA A 64 -9.16 7.62 24.68
C ALA A 64 -10.14 7.82 23.50
N PHE A 65 -10.73 9.01 23.36
CA PHE A 65 -11.59 9.36 22.23
C PHE A 65 -10.80 9.28 20.89
N HIS A 66 -9.61 9.90 20.84
CA HIS A 66 -8.77 9.87 19.64
C HIS A 66 -8.28 8.47 19.33
N SER A 67 -7.83 7.68 20.33
CA SER A 67 -7.36 6.31 20.12
C SER A 67 -8.46 5.40 19.57
N ARG A 68 -9.67 5.46 20.13
CA ARG A 68 -10.80 4.68 19.64
C ARG A 68 -11.17 5.04 18.19
N ALA A 69 -11.21 6.33 17.87
CA ALA A 69 -11.50 6.79 16.52
C ALA A 69 -10.41 6.36 15.52
N ILE A 70 -9.12 6.40 15.92
CA ILE A 70 -8.00 5.94 15.09
C ILE A 70 -8.10 4.43 14.87
N LEU A 71 -8.40 3.63 15.89
CA LEU A 71 -8.55 2.18 15.73
C LEU A 71 -9.77 1.82 14.87
N ALA A 72 -10.91 2.48 15.06
CA ALA A 72 -12.12 2.21 14.29
C ALA A 72 -11.93 2.46 12.78
N LEU A 73 -11.13 3.47 12.41
CA LEU A 73 -10.78 3.76 11.02
C LEU A 73 -9.58 2.94 10.55
N GLY A 74 -8.58 2.78 11.42
CA GLY A 74 -7.28 2.20 11.07
C GLY A 74 -7.35 0.71 10.84
N LEU A 75 -8.05 -0.05 11.70
CA LEU A 75 -8.12 -1.51 11.55
C LEU A 75 -8.68 -1.96 10.20
N PRO A 76 -9.81 -1.40 9.70
CA PRO A 76 -10.28 -1.76 8.36
C PRO A 76 -9.32 -1.32 7.25
N LEU A 77 -8.64 -0.18 7.37
CA LEU A 77 -7.66 0.27 6.38
C LEU A 77 -6.43 -0.62 6.37
N ILE A 78 -5.87 -0.96 7.52
CA ILE A 78 -4.77 -1.91 7.66
C ILE A 78 -5.17 -3.25 7.04
N GLY A 79 -6.34 -3.78 7.39
CA GLY A 79 -6.86 -5.02 6.83
C GLY A 79 -7.00 -4.95 5.31
N SER A 80 -7.45 -3.83 4.75
CA SER A 80 -7.56 -3.66 3.29
C SER A 80 -6.20 -3.60 2.60
N HIS A 81 -5.17 -3.02 3.23
CA HIS A 81 -3.80 -3.03 2.69
C HIS A 81 -3.18 -4.42 2.74
N LEU A 82 -3.36 -5.15 3.84
CA LEU A 82 -2.90 -6.54 3.96
C LEU A 82 -3.62 -7.46 2.95
N ALA A 83 -4.92 -7.30 2.76
CA ALA A 83 -5.67 -8.04 1.75
C ALA A 83 -5.19 -7.71 0.33
N GLN A 84 -4.89 -6.44 0.02
CA GLN A 84 -4.33 -6.05 -1.27
C GLN A 84 -2.95 -6.68 -1.51
N PHE A 85 -2.11 -6.75 -0.48
CA PHE A 85 -0.82 -7.43 -0.52
C PHE A 85 -0.99 -8.94 -0.79
N ALA A 86 -2.01 -9.58 -0.18
CA ALA A 86 -2.33 -10.99 -0.41
C ALA A 86 -2.73 -11.27 -1.87
N VAL A 87 -3.42 -10.36 -2.58
CA VAL A 87 -3.72 -10.51 -4.02
C VAL A 87 -2.43 -10.67 -4.82
N THR A 88 -1.48 -9.76 -4.62
CA THR A 88 -0.19 -9.81 -5.34
C THR A 88 0.60 -11.08 -5.06
N MET A 89 0.61 -11.52 -3.79
CA MET A 89 1.25 -12.80 -3.40
C MET A 89 0.58 -13.99 -4.06
N THR A 90 -0.75 -14.01 -4.14
CA THR A 90 -1.50 -15.08 -4.79
C THR A 90 -1.15 -15.20 -6.27
N ASP A 91 -1.13 -14.07 -6.99
CA ASP A 91 -0.79 -14.04 -8.41
C ASP A 91 0.61 -14.64 -8.66
N ALA A 92 1.61 -14.21 -7.87
CA ALA A 92 2.98 -14.68 -7.98
C ALA A 92 3.12 -16.19 -7.66
N ILE A 93 2.46 -16.68 -6.61
CA ILE A 93 2.48 -18.08 -6.21
C ILE A 93 1.84 -18.97 -7.30
N MET A 94 0.67 -18.59 -7.81
CA MET A 94 -0.06 -19.39 -8.79
C MET A 94 0.67 -19.45 -10.13
N LEU A 95 1.28 -18.35 -10.59
CA LEU A 95 2.08 -18.35 -11.79
C LEU A 95 3.41 -19.10 -11.62
N GLY A 96 4.03 -19.04 -10.44
CA GLY A 96 5.20 -19.84 -10.12
C GLY A 96 4.94 -21.35 -10.13
N TRP A 97 3.72 -21.78 -9.87
CA TRP A 97 3.32 -23.19 -10.03
C TRP A 97 3.07 -23.57 -11.48
N TYR A 98 2.66 -22.61 -12.30
CA TYR A 98 2.38 -22.86 -13.70
C TYR A 98 3.68 -23.00 -14.49
N ASP A 99 4.54 -21.97 -14.49
CA ASP A 99 5.82 -21.96 -15.20
C ASP A 99 6.72 -20.83 -14.69
N ILE A 100 8.02 -21.11 -14.50
CA ILE A 100 8.99 -20.13 -13.96
C ILE A 100 9.27 -19.00 -14.96
N GLU A 101 9.30 -19.31 -16.27
CA GLU A 101 9.52 -18.30 -17.30
C GLU A 101 8.31 -17.35 -17.41
N VAL A 102 7.11 -17.89 -17.33
CA VAL A 102 5.85 -17.14 -17.28
C VAL A 102 5.79 -16.24 -16.04
N LEU A 103 6.25 -16.72 -14.89
CA LEU A 103 6.40 -15.90 -13.69
C LEU A 103 7.37 -14.73 -13.90
N ALA A 104 8.53 -14.98 -14.53
CA ALA A 104 9.51 -13.91 -14.82
C ALA A 104 8.92 -12.83 -15.75
N GLN A 105 8.16 -13.24 -16.78
CA GLN A 105 7.46 -12.33 -17.68
C GLN A 105 6.43 -11.48 -16.94
N GLN A 106 5.63 -12.09 -16.04
CA GLN A 106 4.64 -11.41 -15.24
C GLN A 106 5.27 -10.45 -14.23
N VAL A 107 6.35 -10.84 -13.57
CA VAL A 107 7.09 -9.98 -12.62
C VAL A 107 7.59 -8.72 -13.32
N LEU A 108 8.19 -8.87 -14.51
CA LEU A 108 8.71 -7.75 -15.28
C LEU A 108 7.57 -6.84 -15.79
N GLY A 109 6.50 -7.43 -16.35
CA GLY A 109 5.32 -6.69 -16.78
C GLY A 109 4.60 -6.01 -15.61
N GLY A 110 4.45 -6.74 -14.50
CA GLY A 110 3.84 -6.23 -13.27
C GLY A 110 4.61 -5.06 -12.66
N MET A 111 5.95 -5.08 -12.74
CA MET A 111 6.79 -3.97 -12.27
C MET A 111 6.54 -2.69 -13.09
N LEU A 112 6.48 -2.79 -14.41
CA LEU A 112 6.19 -1.64 -15.28
C LEU A 112 4.75 -1.12 -15.03
N PHE A 113 3.77 -2.02 -14.89
CA PHE A 113 2.42 -1.65 -14.50
C PHE A 113 2.39 -0.91 -13.16
N PHE A 114 3.09 -1.45 -12.15
CA PHE A 114 3.13 -0.90 -10.80
C PHE A 114 3.73 0.50 -10.76
N VAL A 115 4.81 0.75 -11.49
CA VAL A 115 5.46 2.08 -11.58
C VAL A 115 4.48 3.13 -12.12
N LEU A 116 3.74 2.82 -13.18
CA LEU A 116 2.72 3.73 -13.72
C LEU A 116 1.52 3.86 -12.77
N PHE A 117 1.05 2.75 -12.22
CA PHE A 117 -0.05 2.74 -11.28
C PHE A 117 0.23 3.56 -10.02
N ILE A 118 1.43 3.42 -9.42
CA ILE A 118 1.78 4.14 -8.18
C ILE A 118 1.85 5.65 -8.42
N PHE A 119 2.40 6.08 -9.57
CA PHE A 119 2.40 7.49 -9.95
C PHE A 119 0.97 8.03 -10.14
N GLY A 120 0.14 7.32 -10.91
CA GLY A 120 -1.27 7.68 -11.14
C GLY A 120 -2.10 7.67 -9.85
N SER A 121 -1.79 6.77 -8.91
CA SER A 121 -2.42 6.72 -7.59
C SER A 121 -2.20 7.99 -6.77
N GLY A 122 -1.17 8.78 -7.07
CA GLY A 122 -0.97 10.08 -6.43
C GLY A 122 -2.17 11.02 -6.59
N PHE A 123 -2.82 11.01 -7.76
CA PHE A 123 -4.04 11.80 -8.01
C PHE A 123 -5.23 11.26 -7.20
N ALA A 124 -5.34 9.95 -7.05
CA ALA A 124 -6.35 9.31 -6.23
C ALA A 124 -6.13 9.58 -4.74
N TRP A 125 -4.90 9.55 -4.26
CA TRP A 125 -4.57 9.86 -2.87
C TRP A 125 -4.81 11.32 -2.50
N ALA A 126 -4.72 12.26 -3.45
CA ALA A 126 -5.07 13.66 -3.22
C ALA A 126 -6.54 13.87 -2.84
N VAL A 127 -7.44 12.94 -3.24
CA VAL A 127 -8.86 12.97 -2.89
C VAL A 127 -9.07 12.89 -1.38
N MET A 128 -8.28 12.05 -0.70
CA MET A 128 -8.46 11.77 0.74
C MET A 128 -8.38 13.04 1.60
N PRO A 129 -7.31 13.84 1.58
CA PRO A 129 -7.23 15.07 2.38
C PRO A 129 -8.22 16.15 1.93
N MET A 130 -8.46 16.29 0.60
CA MET A 130 -9.38 17.30 0.08
C MET A 130 -10.83 17.02 0.45
N VAL A 131 -11.25 15.75 0.35
CA VAL A 131 -12.60 15.33 0.76
C VAL A 131 -12.76 15.41 2.27
N ALA A 132 -11.74 14.98 3.03
CA ALA A 132 -11.78 15.06 4.49
C ALA A 132 -11.91 16.50 4.99
N GLU A 133 -11.21 17.45 4.38
CA GLU A 133 -11.33 18.88 4.67
C GLU A 133 -12.73 19.42 4.30
N ALA A 134 -13.19 19.13 3.09
CA ALA A 134 -14.50 19.59 2.61
C ALA A 134 -15.65 19.04 3.45
N GLU A 135 -15.56 17.78 3.89
CA GLU A 135 -16.51 17.14 4.80
C GLU A 135 -16.45 17.79 6.19
N GLY A 136 -15.24 18.01 6.72
CA GLY A 136 -15.05 18.71 7.99
C GLY A 136 -15.63 20.14 7.99
N ALA A 137 -15.61 20.81 6.85
CA ALA A 137 -16.15 22.15 6.64
C ALA A 137 -17.64 22.16 6.25
N GLY A 138 -18.32 21.00 6.16
CA GLY A 138 -19.72 20.90 5.77
C GLY A 138 -20.00 21.32 4.31
N ARG A 139 -19.08 21.05 3.38
CA ARG A 139 -19.15 21.45 1.97
C ARG A 139 -19.37 20.27 1.00
N PRO A 140 -20.57 19.62 0.96
CA PRO A 140 -20.80 18.41 0.17
C PRO A 140 -20.66 18.62 -1.35
N ARG A 141 -20.89 19.85 -1.84
CA ARG A 141 -20.67 20.18 -3.26
C ARG A 141 -19.19 20.06 -3.63
N GLU A 142 -18.30 20.46 -2.74
CA GLU A 142 -16.85 20.40 -2.94
C GLU A 142 -16.36 18.95 -2.95
N VAL A 143 -16.87 18.11 -2.05
CA VAL A 143 -16.62 16.66 -2.03
C VAL A 143 -16.87 16.04 -3.40
N ARG A 144 -18.04 16.35 -4.01
CA ARG A 144 -18.38 15.86 -5.36
C ARG A 144 -17.44 16.41 -6.44
N ARG A 145 -17.14 17.73 -6.42
CA ARG A 145 -16.27 18.39 -7.42
C ARG A 145 -14.89 17.74 -7.47
N VAL A 146 -14.27 17.58 -6.28
CA VAL A 146 -12.94 17.00 -6.13
C VAL A 146 -12.91 15.54 -6.58
N THR A 147 -13.83 14.71 -6.09
CA THR A 147 -13.84 13.27 -6.40
C THR A 147 -14.07 13.03 -7.90
N ARG A 148 -15.00 13.78 -8.52
CA ARG A 148 -15.28 13.67 -9.94
C ARG A 148 -14.05 14.06 -10.79
N MET A 149 -13.37 15.14 -10.46
CA MET A 149 -12.20 15.60 -11.20
C MET A 149 -10.99 14.66 -11.01
N ALA A 150 -10.88 14.02 -9.85
CA ALA A 150 -9.89 12.98 -9.65
C ALA A 150 -10.14 11.74 -10.53
N ILE A 151 -11.39 11.34 -10.72
CA ILE A 151 -11.72 10.27 -11.68
C ILE A 151 -11.34 10.69 -13.11
N TRP A 152 -11.61 11.93 -13.51
CA TRP A 152 -11.24 12.45 -14.83
C TRP A 152 -9.72 12.43 -15.06
N ILE A 153 -8.93 12.91 -14.08
CA ILE A 153 -7.46 12.86 -14.15
C ILE A 153 -6.97 11.41 -14.22
N SER A 154 -7.55 10.52 -13.42
CA SER A 154 -7.19 9.10 -13.42
C SER A 154 -7.46 8.44 -14.77
N VAL A 155 -8.59 8.74 -15.40
CA VAL A 155 -8.89 8.26 -16.76
C VAL A 155 -7.92 8.85 -17.78
N ALA A 156 -7.68 10.17 -17.74
CA ALA A 156 -6.74 10.83 -18.65
C ALA A 156 -5.32 10.25 -18.51
N PHE A 157 -4.87 10.01 -17.28
CA PHE A 157 -3.59 9.36 -17.00
C PHE A 157 -3.56 7.91 -17.51
N GLY A 158 -4.63 7.15 -17.31
CA GLY A 158 -4.77 5.80 -17.87
C GLY A 158 -4.61 5.78 -19.38
N VAL A 159 -5.29 6.71 -20.09
CA VAL A 159 -5.15 6.86 -21.54
C VAL A 159 -3.71 7.22 -21.93
N ALA A 160 -3.08 8.13 -21.20
CA ALA A 160 -1.69 8.52 -21.46
C ALA A 160 -0.68 7.38 -21.20
N SER A 161 -1.02 6.43 -20.33
CA SER A 161 -0.18 5.27 -20.02
C SER A 161 -0.32 4.13 -21.04
N MET A 162 -1.42 4.08 -21.81
CA MET A 162 -1.69 3.00 -22.77
C MET A 162 -0.59 2.77 -23.81
N PRO A 163 0.01 3.80 -24.44
CA PRO A 163 1.10 3.58 -25.37
C PRO A 163 2.29 2.83 -24.77
N LEU A 164 2.63 3.14 -23.51
CA LEU A 164 3.72 2.43 -22.80
C LEU A 164 3.40 0.95 -22.61
N PHE A 165 2.17 0.59 -22.26
CA PHE A 165 1.75 -0.80 -22.13
C PHE A 165 1.73 -1.53 -23.46
N TRP A 166 1.29 -0.86 -24.54
CA TRP A 166 1.12 -1.47 -25.85
C TRP A 166 2.44 -1.77 -26.56
N TRP A 167 3.46 -0.92 -26.34
CA TRP A 167 4.80 -1.05 -26.92
C TRP A 167 5.90 -1.32 -25.87
N SER A 168 5.52 -1.97 -24.79
CA SER A 168 6.42 -2.22 -23.64
C SER A 168 7.64 -3.08 -23.98
N ALA A 169 7.54 -4.02 -24.96
CA ALA A 169 8.69 -4.85 -25.33
C ALA A 169 9.89 -4.01 -25.84
N GLY A 170 9.64 -2.92 -26.58
CA GLY A 170 10.70 -2.00 -27.01
C GLY A 170 11.41 -1.33 -25.85
N VAL A 171 10.65 -0.88 -24.84
CA VAL A 171 11.19 -0.27 -23.61
C VAL A 171 12.00 -1.30 -22.81
N LEU A 172 11.44 -2.52 -22.62
CA LEU A 172 12.08 -3.58 -21.84
C LEU A 172 13.35 -4.10 -22.49
N ARG A 173 13.38 -4.24 -23.82
CA ARG A 173 14.62 -4.59 -24.57
C ARG A 173 15.67 -3.48 -24.44
N GLY A 174 15.27 -2.21 -24.51
CA GLY A 174 16.16 -1.08 -24.28
C GLY A 174 16.77 -1.04 -22.88
N LEU A 175 16.11 -1.68 -21.90
CA LEU A 175 16.61 -1.89 -20.54
C LEU A 175 17.44 -3.17 -20.38
N GLY A 176 17.75 -3.88 -21.49
CA GLY A 176 18.64 -5.05 -21.48
C GLY A 176 17.92 -6.39 -21.22
N GLN A 177 16.60 -6.44 -21.30
CA GLN A 177 15.86 -7.69 -21.12
C GLN A 177 15.90 -8.57 -22.39
N SER A 178 15.87 -9.90 -22.21
CA SER A 178 15.80 -10.84 -23.33
C SER A 178 14.53 -10.65 -24.16
N ALA A 179 14.59 -10.96 -25.45
CA ALA A 179 13.45 -10.80 -26.36
C ALA A 179 12.23 -11.61 -25.89
N VAL A 180 12.44 -12.85 -25.47
CA VAL A 180 11.39 -13.78 -25.03
C VAL A 180 10.65 -13.22 -23.80
N VAL A 181 11.39 -12.78 -22.77
CA VAL A 181 10.79 -12.22 -21.55
C VAL A 181 10.11 -10.88 -21.82
N ALA A 182 10.70 -10.02 -22.67
CA ALA A 182 10.12 -8.73 -23.03
C ALA A 182 8.82 -8.87 -23.84
N GLU A 183 8.73 -9.84 -24.75
CA GLU A 183 7.53 -10.11 -25.54
C GLU A 183 6.41 -10.70 -24.68
N GLY A 184 6.73 -11.69 -23.82
CA GLY A 184 5.76 -12.23 -22.88
C GLY A 184 5.22 -11.19 -21.88
N ALA A 185 6.11 -10.33 -21.38
CA ALA A 185 5.70 -9.19 -20.54
C ALA A 185 4.80 -8.20 -21.29
N GLN A 186 5.05 -7.95 -22.59
CA GLN A 186 4.17 -7.11 -23.42
C GLN A 186 2.79 -7.76 -23.63
N ASP A 187 2.74 -9.06 -23.88
CA ASP A 187 1.48 -9.79 -24.02
C ASP A 187 0.63 -9.70 -22.74
N TYR A 188 1.28 -9.81 -21.58
CA TYR A 188 0.63 -9.55 -20.30
C TYR A 188 0.13 -8.11 -20.19
N LEU A 189 0.96 -7.12 -20.50
CA LEU A 189 0.65 -5.70 -20.33
C LEU A 189 -0.40 -5.18 -21.30
N ARG A 190 -0.52 -5.76 -22.50
CA ARG A 190 -1.60 -5.44 -23.44
C ARG A 190 -2.97 -5.75 -22.89
N ILE A 191 -3.09 -6.73 -22.02
CA ILE A 191 -4.32 -7.08 -21.31
C ILE A 191 -4.40 -6.35 -19.97
N ALA A 192 -3.39 -6.54 -19.10
CA ALA A 192 -3.36 -5.96 -17.77
C ALA A 192 -3.40 -4.42 -17.78
N GLY A 193 -2.89 -3.78 -18.84
CA GLY A 193 -2.93 -2.33 -19.01
C GLY A 193 -4.36 -1.75 -18.99
N TRP A 194 -5.36 -2.48 -19.49
CA TRP A 194 -6.76 -2.07 -19.34
C TRP A 194 -7.22 -2.03 -17.90
N GLY A 195 -6.58 -2.80 -17.03
CA GLY A 195 -6.83 -2.80 -15.59
C GLY A 195 -6.45 -1.49 -14.89
N ILE A 196 -5.66 -0.59 -15.51
CA ILE A 196 -5.28 0.68 -14.89
C ILE A 196 -6.49 1.59 -14.65
N PHE A 197 -7.49 1.56 -15.53
CA PHE A 197 -8.70 2.36 -15.37
C PHE A 197 -9.51 1.95 -14.14
N PRO A 198 -9.95 0.69 -14.01
CA PRO A 198 -10.66 0.28 -12.80
C PRO A 198 -9.77 0.34 -11.55
N ALA A 199 -8.46 0.07 -11.64
CA ALA A 199 -7.56 0.16 -10.49
C ALA A 199 -7.45 1.58 -9.94
N LEU A 200 -7.26 2.59 -10.79
CA LEU A 200 -7.24 3.99 -10.37
C LEU A 200 -8.61 4.45 -9.88
N LEU A 201 -9.72 4.00 -10.49
CA LEU A 201 -11.07 4.28 -9.98
C LEU A 201 -11.28 3.70 -8.59
N VAL A 202 -10.84 2.46 -8.35
CA VAL A 202 -10.85 1.84 -7.01
C VAL A 202 -10.06 2.69 -6.02
N MET A 203 -8.88 3.20 -6.39
CA MET A 203 -8.07 4.04 -5.51
C MET A 203 -8.75 5.38 -5.20
N VAL A 204 -9.40 6.02 -6.17
CA VAL A 204 -10.20 7.25 -5.94
C VAL A 204 -11.35 6.97 -4.98
N LEU A 205 -12.11 5.90 -5.21
CA LEU A 205 -13.26 5.54 -4.37
C LEU A 205 -12.84 5.10 -2.96
N LYS A 206 -11.73 4.35 -2.83
CA LYS A 206 -11.13 4.03 -1.52
C LYS A 206 -10.75 5.29 -0.75
N SER A 207 -10.09 6.26 -1.41
CA SER A 207 -9.71 7.53 -0.81
C SER A 207 -10.93 8.37 -0.40
N TYR A 208 -11.96 8.42 -1.23
CA TYR A 208 -13.23 9.07 -0.96
C TYR A 208 -13.96 8.45 0.24
N LEU A 209 -14.16 7.12 0.24
CA LEU A 209 -14.85 6.43 1.34
C LEU A 209 -14.06 6.48 2.65
N SER A 210 -12.73 6.43 2.59
CA SER A 210 -11.87 6.59 3.75
C SER A 210 -12.00 7.98 4.36
N ALA A 211 -12.05 9.04 3.55
CA ALA A 211 -12.26 10.41 4.01
C ALA A 211 -13.64 10.61 4.69
N LEU A 212 -14.65 9.83 4.26
CA LEU A 212 -15.98 9.79 4.86
C LEU A 212 -16.08 8.84 6.07
N GLU A 213 -14.95 8.26 6.50
CA GLU A 213 -14.89 7.30 7.62
C GLU A 213 -15.66 5.97 7.37
N ARG A 214 -15.93 5.63 6.09
CA ARG A 214 -16.64 4.40 5.69
C ARG A 214 -15.66 3.31 5.25
N THR A 215 -14.67 3.03 6.09
CA THR A 215 -13.54 2.15 5.77
C THR A 215 -13.87 0.66 5.80
N GLN A 216 -14.93 0.26 6.50
CA GLN A 216 -15.33 -1.15 6.61
C GLN A 216 -15.68 -1.76 5.25
N MET A 217 -16.43 -1.02 4.40
CA MET A 217 -16.78 -1.52 3.06
C MET A 217 -15.56 -1.62 2.15
N VAL A 218 -14.58 -0.71 2.32
CA VAL A 218 -13.30 -0.83 1.60
C VAL A 218 -12.61 -2.15 1.95
N LEU A 219 -12.59 -2.53 3.23
CA LEU A 219 -12.05 -3.82 3.67
C LEU A 219 -12.82 -4.99 3.03
N TRP A 220 -14.16 -5.03 3.16
CA TRP A 220 -14.94 -6.16 2.68
C TRP A 220 -14.87 -6.34 1.16
N VAL A 221 -14.88 -5.25 0.40
CA VAL A 221 -14.69 -5.31 -1.06
C VAL A 221 -13.29 -5.82 -1.40
N THR A 222 -12.26 -5.41 -0.65
CA THR A 222 -10.89 -5.91 -0.89
C THR A 222 -10.74 -7.38 -0.52
N VAL A 223 -11.37 -7.84 0.58
CA VAL A 223 -11.38 -9.27 0.95
C VAL A 223 -12.12 -10.11 -0.10
N ALA A 224 -13.27 -9.63 -0.57
CA ALA A 224 -13.98 -10.29 -1.67
C ALA A 224 -13.13 -10.36 -2.95
N ALA A 225 -12.39 -9.30 -3.25
CA ALA A 225 -11.44 -9.25 -4.37
C ALA A 225 -10.35 -10.33 -4.27
N VAL A 226 -9.81 -10.61 -3.06
CA VAL A 226 -8.85 -11.71 -2.84
C VAL A 226 -9.46 -13.06 -3.21
N VAL A 227 -10.67 -13.32 -2.70
CA VAL A 227 -11.35 -14.61 -2.97
C VAL A 227 -11.64 -14.78 -4.46
N VAL A 228 -12.17 -13.74 -5.10
CA VAL A 228 -12.45 -13.76 -6.54
C VAL A 228 -11.16 -13.90 -7.35
N ASN A 229 -10.07 -13.24 -6.95
CA ASN A 229 -8.76 -13.36 -7.59
C ASN A 229 -8.26 -14.81 -7.56
N ILE A 230 -8.31 -15.50 -6.41
CA ILE A 230 -7.91 -16.90 -6.30
C ILE A 230 -8.74 -17.78 -7.26
N VAL A 231 -10.07 -17.63 -7.24
CA VAL A 231 -10.98 -18.43 -8.04
C VAL A 231 -10.78 -18.20 -9.54
N VAL A 232 -10.69 -16.95 -9.96
CA VAL A 232 -10.54 -16.60 -11.39
C VAL A 232 -9.14 -16.96 -11.89
N ASN A 233 -8.09 -16.74 -11.11
CA ASN A 233 -6.74 -17.21 -11.45
C ASN A 233 -6.69 -18.72 -11.62
N TYR A 234 -7.28 -19.48 -10.68
CA TYR A 234 -7.31 -20.93 -10.78
C TYR A 234 -8.05 -21.43 -12.04
N ALA A 235 -9.13 -20.77 -12.42
CA ALA A 235 -9.88 -21.10 -13.63
C ALA A 235 -9.09 -20.75 -14.91
N LEU A 236 -8.53 -19.54 -15.01
CA LEU A 236 -7.97 -19.01 -16.25
C LEU A 236 -6.49 -19.34 -16.46
N ILE A 237 -5.71 -19.49 -15.39
CA ILE A 237 -4.29 -19.88 -15.54
C ILE A 237 -4.19 -21.36 -15.91
N PHE A 238 -4.92 -22.22 -15.17
CA PHE A 238 -4.81 -23.67 -15.28
C PHE A 238 -5.88 -24.32 -16.17
N GLY A 239 -6.85 -23.57 -16.69
CA GLY A 239 -7.90 -24.12 -17.57
C GLY A 239 -8.91 -25.01 -16.85
N HIS A 240 -9.23 -24.73 -15.58
CA HIS A 240 -10.18 -25.54 -14.81
C HIS A 240 -11.64 -25.08 -15.04
N TRP A 241 -12.59 -25.96 -14.71
CA TRP A 241 -14.05 -25.71 -14.81
C TRP A 241 -14.55 -25.35 -16.22
N GLY A 242 -13.86 -25.83 -17.27
CA GLY A 242 -14.23 -25.58 -18.66
C GLY A 242 -13.73 -24.22 -19.20
N ALA A 243 -12.97 -23.48 -18.44
CA ALA A 243 -12.28 -22.29 -18.95
C ALA A 243 -11.06 -22.72 -19.80
N PRO A 244 -10.69 -21.95 -20.85
CA PRO A 244 -9.47 -22.22 -21.59
C PRO A 244 -8.23 -21.98 -20.72
N GLU A 245 -7.22 -22.82 -20.88
CA GLU A 245 -5.90 -22.58 -20.28
C GLU A 245 -5.22 -21.41 -20.98
N MET A 246 -5.01 -20.32 -20.25
CA MET A 246 -4.50 -19.07 -20.80
C MET A 246 -3.14 -18.64 -20.21
N GLY A 247 -2.62 -19.34 -19.21
CA GLY A 247 -1.34 -19.04 -18.57
C GLY A 247 -1.23 -17.56 -18.12
N ILE A 248 -0.21 -16.85 -18.63
CA ILE A 248 0.02 -15.43 -18.30
C ILE A 248 -1.13 -14.51 -18.69
N ARG A 249 -1.80 -14.77 -19.82
CA ARG A 249 -2.96 -14.00 -20.26
C ARG A 249 -4.15 -14.22 -19.32
N GLY A 250 -4.27 -15.43 -18.77
CA GLY A 250 -5.28 -15.76 -17.76
C GLY A 250 -5.11 -14.92 -16.49
N ALA A 251 -3.88 -14.81 -15.99
CA ALA A 251 -3.56 -13.96 -14.84
C ALA A 251 -3.86 -12.46 -15.12
N ALA A 252 -3.55 -11.98 -16.33
CA ALA A 252 -3.86 -10.62 -16.73
C ALA A 252 -5.38 -10.34 -16.74
N TRP A 253 -6.18 -11.23 -17.33
CA TRP A 253 -7.64 -11.11 -17.33
C TRP A 253 -8.24 -11.22 -15.93
N ALA A 254 -7.71 -12.11 -15.08
CA ALA A 254 -8.13 -12.24 -13.68
C ALA A 254 -7.91 -10.91 -12.92
N SER A 255 -6.74 -10.31 -13.05
CA SER A 255 -6.41 -9.03 -12.41
C SER A 255 -7.35 -7.90 -12.90
N VAL A 256 -7.62 -7.81 -14.21
CA VAL A 256 -8.56 -6.81 -14.77
C VAL A 256 -9.97 -7.05 -14.25
N ALA A 257 -10.46 -8.29 -14.24
CA ALA A 257 -11.80 -8.63 -13.78
C ALA A 257 -12.00 -8.31 -12.29
N VAL A 258 -11.01 -8.61 -11.45
CA VAL A 258 -11.05 -8.32 -10.01
C VAL A 258 -11.06 -6.82 -9.75
N GLN A 259 -10.24 -6.04 -10.47
CA GLN A 259 -10.25 -4.58 -10.36
C GLN A 259 -11.56 -3.98 -10.86
N ALA A 260 -12.10 -4.47 -11.97
CA ALA A 260 -13.39 -4.04 -12.50
C ALA A 260 -14.55 -4.34 -11.52
N LEU A 261 -14.58 -5.55 -10.97
CA LEU A 261 -15.58 -5.94 -9.95
C LEU A 261 -15.48 -5.03 -8.71
N SER A 262 -14.26 -4.79 -8.21
CA SER A 262 -14.03 -3.89 -7.07
C SER A 262 -14.50 -2.47 -7.37
N ALA A 263 -14.23 -1.95 -8.58
CA ALA A 263 -14.66 -0.63 -9.01
C ALA A 263 -16.20 -0.52 -9.05
N VAL A 264 -16.87 -1.54 -9.58
CA VAL A 264 -18.34 -1.61 -9.64
C VAL A 264 -18.93 -1.65 -8.23
N LEU A 265 -18.45 -2.55 -7.37
CA LEU A 265 -18.97 -2.68 -5.99
C LEU A 265 -18.78 -1.40 -5.18
N LEU A 266 -17.59 -0.77 -5.25
CA LEU A 266 -17.34 0.49 -4.56
C LEU A 266 -18.17 1.64 -5.14
N SER A 267 -18.41 1.68 -6.46
CA SER A 267 -19.23 2.69 -7.11
C SER A 267 -20.69 2.59 -6.69
N ILE A 268 -21.25 1.36 -6.68
CA ILE A 268 -22.61 1.11 -6.21
C ILE A 268 -22.75 1.50 -4.74
N TYR A 269 -21.80 1.09 -3.90
CA TYR A 269 -21.82 1.43 -2.49
C TYR A 269 -21.70 2.95 -2.27
N ALA A 270 -20.80 3.64 -2.97
CA ALA A 270 -20.66 5.08 -2.87
C ALA A 270 -21.95 5.80 -3.28
N ALA A 271 -22.63 5.37 -4.34
CA ALA A 271 -23.89 5.94 -4.77
C ALA A 271 -25.04 5.72 -3.75
N TRP A 272 -25.10 4.51 -3.17
CA TRP A 272 -26.14 4.14 -2.21
C TRP A 272 -25.92 4.75 -0.84
N ALA A 273 -24.68 4.73 -0.33
CA ALA A 273 -24.36 5.10 1.04
C ALA A 273 -24.19 6.62 1.25
N THR A 274 -24.00 7.39 0.17
CA THR A 274 -23.77 8.85 0.22
C THR A 274 -24.66 9.60 -0.79
N PRO A 275 -25.99 9.48 -0.70
CA PRO A 275 -26.92 10.14 -1.63
C PRO A 275 -26.80 11.66 -1.62
N GLU A 276 -26.40 12.26 -0.48
CA GLU A 276 -26.18 13.70 -0.30
C GLU A 276 -25.09 14.26 -1.21
N HIS A 277 -24.07 13.47 -1.53
CA HIS A 277 -22.99 13.87 -2.43
C HIS A 277 -23.38 13.82 -3.90
N THR A 278 -24.38 12.99 -4.28
CA THR A 278 -24.81 12.78 -5.67
C THR A 278 -23.63 12.63 -6.62
N LEU A 279 -22.68 11.72 -6.29
CA LEU A 279 -21.33 11.64 -6.83
C LEU A 279 -21.29 11.60 -8.37
N PHE A 280 -22.17 10.79 -8.99
CA PHE A 280 -22.21 10.56 -10.42
C PHE A 280 -23.14 11.54 -11.17
N LYS A 281 -23.84 12.46 -10.47
CA LYS A 281 -24.74 13.43 -11.11
C LYS A 281 -23.96 14.45 -11.92
N ARG A 282 -24.30 14.63 -13.21
CA ARG A 282 -23.63 15.53 -14.16
C ARG A 282 -22.12 15.24 -14.26
N PHE A 283 -21.77 13.97 -14.34
CA PHE A 283 -20.39 13.47 -14.38
C PHE A 283 -19.55 14.11 -15.52
N TRP A 284 -20.20 14.41 -16.66
CA TRP A 284 -19.57 15.01 -17.85
C TRP A 284 -19.17 16.49 -17.70
N ARG A 285 -19.62 17.18 -16.64
CA ARG A 285 -19.32 18.60 -16.48
C ARG A 285 -17.89 18.80 -16.00
N ALA A 286 -17.06 19.39 -16.88
CA ALA A 286 -15.69 19.79 -16.53
C ALA A 286 -15.69 20.88 -15.44
N ASP A 287 -14.69 20.82 -14.55
CA ASP A 287 -14.44 21.80 -13.50
C ASP A 287 -12.92 22.07 -13.44
N PRO A 288 -12.43 23.03 -14.25
CA PRO A 288 -10.99 23.29 -14.37
C PRO A 288 -10.32 23.68 -13.07
N GLU A 289 -11.03 24.40 -12.19
CA GLU A 289 -10.50 24.81 -10.89
C GLU A 289 -10.25 23.61 -9.97
N ALA A 290 -11.26 22.74 -9.81
CA ALA A 290 -11.12 21.52 -9.01
C ALA A 290 -10.11 20.56 -9.66
N LEU A 291 -10.07 20.45 -10.99
CA LEU A 291 -9.10 19.66 -11.73
C LEU A 291 -7.66 20.13 -11.43
N ALA A 292 -7.41 21.43 -11.53
CA ALA A 292 -6.10 22.01 -11.26
C ALA A 292 -5.66 21.80 -9.81
N ARG A 293 -6.59 21.89 -8.83
CA ARG A 293 -6.30 21.62 -7.43
C ARG A 293 -5.92 20.16 -7.19
N VAL A 294 -6.70 19.21 -7.71
CA VAL A 294 -6.40 17.77 -7.62
C VAL A 294 -5.05 17.47 -8.28
N PHE A 295 -4.78 18.04 -9.45
CA PHE A 295 -3.51 17.85 -10.14
C PHE A 295 -2.33 18.41 -9.32
N ARG A 296 -2.45 19.65 -8.81
CA ARG A 296 -1.38 20.30 -8.02
C ARG A 296 -1.04 19.54 -6.74
N LEU A 297 -2.05 18.90 -6.11
CA LEU A 297 -1.84 18.12 -4.90
C LEU A 297 -1.36 16.70 -5.22
N GLY A 298 -1.86 16.10 -6.29
CA GLY A 298 -1.66 14.68 -6.64
C GLY A 298 -0.30 14.38 -7.25
N TRP A 299 0.19 15.19 -8.19
CA TRP A 299 1.46 14.88 -8.85
C TRP A 299 2.66 14.83 -7.87
N PRO A 300 2.75 15.72 -6.84
CA PRO A 300 3.84 15.58 -5.86
C PRO A 300 3.71 14.32 -5.00
N ILE A 301 2.47 13.87 -4.71
CA ILE A 301 2.24 12.61 -4.01
C ILE A 301 2.73 11.44 -4.87
N GLY A 302 2.39 11.44 -6.16
CA GLY A 302 2.83 10.41 -7.11
C GLY A 302 4.35 10.35 -7.24
N VAL A 303 5.02 11.51 -7.38
CA VAL A 303 6.49 11.59 -7.45
C VAL A 303 7.14 11.11 -6.15
N THR A 304 6.58 11.46 -4.98
CA THR A 304 7.10 10.98 -3.69
C THR A 304 7.05 9.46 -3.61
N ALA A 305 5.91 8.85 -3.99
CA ALA A 305 5.75 7.41 -3.98
C ALA A 305 6.67 6.71 -5.01
N LEU A 306 6.83 7.31 -6.19
CA LEU A 306 7.77 6.79 -7.20
C LEU A 306 9.22 6.87 -6.73
N ALA A 307 9.61 7.96 -6.05
CA ALA A 307 10.95 8.10 -5.48
C ALA A 307 11.23 7.04 -4.41
N GLU A 308 10.22 6.70 -3.60
CA GLU A 308 10.30 5.67 -2.57
C GLU A 308 10.44 4.26 -3.18
N VAL A 309 9.60 3.92 -4.17
CA VAL A 309 9.70 2.65 -4.92
C VAL A 309 11.06 2.53 -5.60
N GLY A 310 11.55 3.62 -6.20
CA GLY A 310 12.87 3.64 -6.81
C GLY A 310 14.02 3.43 -5.81
N LEU A 311 13.88 3.91 -4.58
CA LEU A 311 14.87 3.68 -3.51
C LEU A 311 14.99 2.18 -3.19
N PHE A 312 13.86 1.47 -3.05
CA PHE A 312 13.85 0.02 -2.84
C PHE A 312 14.36 -0.74 -4.06
N GLY A 313 14.05 -0.29 -5.28
CA GLY A 313 14.61 -0.83 -6.51
C GLY A 313 16.14 -0.71 -6.55
N ALA A 314 16.69 0.45 -6.21
CA ALA A 314 18.13 0.68 -6.13
C ALA A 314 18.80 -0.24 -5.09
N SER A 315 18.17 -0.45 -3.93
CA SER A 315 18.71 -1.38 -2.92
C SER A 315 18.75 -2.82 -3.42
N SER A 316 17.71 -3.27 -4.12
CA SER A 316 17.67 -4.61 -4.70
C SER A 316 18.79 -4.83 -5.74
N ILE A 317 19.08 -3.81 -6.57
CA ILE A 317 20.21 -3.84 -7.51
C ILE A 317 21.53 -3.96 -6.75
N MET A 318 21.73 -3.14 -5.71
CA MET A 318 22.94 -3.18 -4.88
C MET A 318 23.13 -4.55 -4.20
N LEU A 319 22.06 -5.16 -3.68
CA LEU A 319 22.13 -6.50 -3.10
C LEU A 319 22.42 -7.57 -4.16
N GLY A 320 21.95 -7.38 -5.41
CA GLY A 320 22.30 -8.22 -6.54
C GLY A 320 23.80 -8.18 -6.88
N TRP A 321 24.46 -7.02 -6.75
CA TRP A 321 25.92 -6.92 -6.94
C TRP A 321 26.73 -7.64 -5.85
N LEU A 322 26.16 -7.85 -4.66
CA LEU A 322 26.77 -8.62 -3.58
C LEU A 322 26.63 -10.14 -3.77
N GLY A 323 25.76 -10.58 -4.70
CA GLY A 323 25.57 -11.99 -5.07
C GLY A 323 24.12 -12.47 -4.90
N THR A 324 23.89 -13.71 -5.33
CA THR A 324 22.53 -14.32 -5.35
C THR A 324 21.99 -14.59 -3.95
N LEU A 325 22.82 -15.07 -3.04
CA LEU A 325 22.41 -15.37 -1.66
C LEU A 325 21.99 -14.10 -0.88
N PRO A 326 22.78 -12.99 -0.88
CA PRO A 326 22.36 -11.72 -0.29
C PRO A 326 21.07 -11.17 -0.92
N LEU A 327 20.90 -11.30 -2.24
CA LEU A 327 19.70 -10.86 -2.93
C LEU A 327 18.46 -11.68 -2.50
N ALA A 328 18.59 -13.00 -2.38
CA ALA A 328 17.51 -13.88 -1.90
C ALA A 328 17.11 -13.54 -0.46
N ALA A 329 18.09 -13.40 0.45
CA ALA A 329 17.86 -13.00 1.83
C ALA A 329 17.18 -11.61 1.92
N HIS A 330 17.60 -10.65 1.07
CA HIS A 330 16.98 -9.34 0.96
C HIS A 330 15.52 -9.43 0.50
N GLY A 331 15.23 -10.23 -0.52
CA GLY A 331 13.86 -10.42 -1.01
C GLY A 331 12.91 -10.90 0.10
N ILE A 332 13.34 -11.87 0.91
CA ILE A 332 12.56 -12.35 2.05
C ILE A 332 12.41 -11.26 3.12
N ALA A 333 13.50 -10.59 3.52
CA ALA A 333 13.46 -9.52 4.50
C ALA A 333 12.55 -8.38 4.04
N LEU A 334 12.56 -8.04 2.74
CA LEU A 334 11.69 -7.02 2.14
C LEU A 334 10.21 -7.42 2.19
N GLN A 335 9.87 -8.69 1.98
CA GLN A 335 8.49 -9.18 2.11
C GLN A 335 7.97 -9.05 3.55
N ILE A 336 8.81 -9.43 4.52
CA ILE A 336 8.48 -9.33 5.95
C ILE A 336 8.28 -7.87 6.36
N THR A 337 9.19 -6.98 5.97
CA THR A 337 9.08 -5.54 6.26
C THR A 337 7.92 -4.88 5.55
N SER A 338 7.60 -5.30 4.32
CA SER A 338 6.43 -4.80 3.58
C SER A 338 5.12 -5.13 4.27
N ALA A 339 4.99 -6.32 4.86
CA ALA A 339 3.79 -6.68 5.63
C ALA A 339 3.61 -5.76 6.85
N THR A 340 4.69 -5.45 7.58
CA THR A 340 4.62 -4.50 8.72
C THR A 340 4.39 -3.06 8.27
N PHE A 341 4.95 -2.65 7.12
CA PHE A 341 4.71 -1.36 6.50
C PHE A 341 3.22 -1.11 6.20
N MET A 342 2.45 -2.14 5.80
CA MET A 342 1.01 -1.99 5.55
C MET A 342 0.25 -1.48 6.78
N VAL A 343 0.71 -1.79 7.98
CA VAL A 343 0.13 -1.27 9.23
C VAL A 343 0.38 0.24 9.35
N HIS A 344 1.62 0.68 9.11
CA HIS A 344 1.98 2.10 9.16
C HIS A 344 1.28 2.90 8.05
N LEU A 345 1.13 2.32 6.86
CA LEU A 345 0.39 2.93 5.75
C LEU A 345 -1.09 3.14 6.12
N GLY A 346 -1.72 2.14 6.77
CA GLY A 346 -3.08 2.27 7.28
C GLY A 346 -3.22 3.40 8.31
N LEU A 347 -2.30 3.47 9.28
CA LEU A 347 -2.28 4.56 10.28
C LEU A 347 -2.01 5.93 9.65
N SER A 348 -1.14 6.02 8.64
CA SER A 348 -0.87 7.23 7.88
C SER A 348 -2.11 7.75 7.15
N ASN A 349 -2.91 6.86 6.57
CA ASN A 349 -4.18 7.22 5.95
C ASN A 349 -5.17 7.77 6.99
N VAL A 350 -5.24 7.17 8.20
CA VAL A 350 -6.04 7.70 9.30
C VAL A 350 -5.55 9.09 9.72
N ALA A 351 -4.22 9.29 9.81
CA ALA A 351 -3.63 10.59 10.10
C ALA A 351 -4.06 11.63 9.07
N THR A 352 -4.03 11.28 7.78
CA THR A 352 -4.47 12.14 6.67
C THR A 352 -5.94 12.54 6.81
N VAL A 353 -6.84 11.58 7.04
CA VAL A 353 -8.28 11.83 7.17
C VAL A 353 -8.58 12.72 8.37
N ARG A 354 -8.02 12.38 9.54
CA ARG A 354 -8.29 13.14 10.76
C ARG A 354 -7.69 14.54 10.72
N ALA A 355 -6.50 14.69 10.16
CA ALA A 355 -5.87 16.01 9.97
C ALA A 355 -6.69 16.87 9.00
N GLY A 356 -7.14 16.32 7.86
CA GLY A 356 -7.99 17.02 6.90
C GLY A 356 -9.33 17.46 7.51
N ARG A 357 -10.02 16.57 8.25
CA ARG A 357 -11.28 16.94 8.93
C ARG A 357 -11.09 17.99 10.02
N ALA A 358 -10.01 17.90 10.80
CA ALA A 358 -9.70 18.92 11.80
C ALA A 358 -9.41 20.27 11.14
N LEU A 359 -8.68 20.25 10.03
CA LEU A 359 -8.43 21.45 9.21
C LEU A 359 -9.73 22.07 8.71
N GLY A 360 -10.64 21.28 8.14
CA GLY A 360 -11.94 21.76 7.65
C GLY A 360 -12.83 22.37 8.75
N ARG A 361 -12.72 21.86 9.98
CA ARG A 361 -13.44 22.39 11.15
C ARG A 361 -12.76 23.57 11.83
N GLY A 362 -11.52 23.92 11.43
CA GLY A 362 -10.69 24.90 12.14
C GLY A 362 -10.23 24.45 13.53
N ASP A 363 -10.30 23.15 13.83
CA ASP A 363 -9.94 22.58 15.13
C ASP A 363 -8.44 22.24 15.21
N LEU A 364 -7.64 23.25 15.52
CA LEU A 364 -6.19 23.09 15.69
C LEU A 364 -5.81 22.24 16.91
N ALA A 365 -6.60 22.29 17.97
CA ALA A 365 -6.34 21.49 19.17
C ALA A 365 -6.57 20.01 18.89
N GLY A 366 -7.66 19.66 18.20
CA GLY A 366 -7.95 18.31 17.74
C GLY A 366 -6.93 17.81 16.71
N LEU A 367 -6.46 18.67 15.79
CA LEU A 367 -5.39 18.34 14.83
C LEU A 367 -4.11 17.96 15.57
N ARG A 368 -3.66 18.80 16.51
CA ARG A 368 -2.44 18.57 17.29
C ARG A 368 -2.52 17.29 18.11
N ARG A 369 -3.63 17.09 18.83
CA ARG A 369 -3.82 15.93 19.69
C ARG A 369 -3.99 14.64 18.89
N GLY A 370 -4.75 14.69 17.80
CA GLY A 370 -4.91 13.56 16.87
C GLY A 370 -3.57 13.13 16.24
N ALA A 371 -2.72 14.09 15.87
CA ALA A 371 -1.37 13.81 15.38
C ALA A 371 -0.49 13.15 16.44
N GLN A 372 -0.51 13.63 17.68
CA GLN A 372 0.23 13.00 18.78
C GLN A 372 -0.18 11.55 19.02
N VAL A 373 -1.49 11.30 19.09
CA VAL A 373 -2.00 9.95 19.36
C VAL A 373 -1.63 8.97 18.24
N VAL A 374 -1.78 9.36 16.97
CA VAL A 374 -1.45 8.46 15.85
C VAL A 374 0.06 8.17 15.78
N ILE A 375 0.91 9.15 16.10
CA ILE A 375 2.36 8.95 16.17
C ILE A 375 2.71 7.96 17.29
N VAL A 376 2.13 8.11 18.49
CA VAL A 376 2.36 7.19 19.61
C VAL A 376 1.89 5.78 19.27
N MET A 377 0.74 5.63 18.61
CA MET A 377 0.26 4.31 18.17
C MET A 377 1.19 3.67 17.13
N SER A 378 1.67 4.46 16.17
CA SER A 378 2.65 3.99 15.19
C SER A 378 3.96 3.59 15.88
N LEU A 379 4.44 4.37 16.84
CA LEU A 379 5.65 4.04 17.60
C LEU A 379 5.50 2.77 18.44
N ALA A 380 4.34 2.55 19.08
CA ALA A 380 4.06 1.31 19.79
C ALA A 380 4.12 0.09 18.85
N MET A 381 3.62 0.23 17.62
CA MET A 381 3.72 -0.84 16.60
C MET A 381 5.16 -1.04 16.13
N VAL A 382 5.96 0.03 15.97
CA VAL A 382 7.39 -0.07 15.69
C VAL A 382 8.11 -0.86 16.78
N VAL A 383 7.87 -0.55 18.05
CA VAL A 383 8.49 -1.28 19.17
C VAL A 383 8.14 -2.77 19.11
N LEU A 384 6.88 -3.10 18.85
CA LEU A 384 6.45 -4.50 18.70
C LEU A 384 7.20 -5.19 17.54
N THR A 385 7.29 -4.57 16.38
CA THR A 385 7.97 -5.15 15.21
C THR A 385 9.48 -5.24 15.41
N MET A 386 10.10 -4.26 16.07
CA MET A 386 11.53 -4.31 16.45
C MET A 386 11.81 -5.50 17.37
N VAL A 387 10.98 -5.70 18.41
CA VAL A 387 11.12 -6.85 19.31
C VAL A 387 11.02 -8.16 18.52
N LEU A 388 10.04 -8.30 17.63
CA LEU A 388 9.88 -9.49 16.79
C LEU A 388 11.11 -9.74 15.89
N PHE A 389 11.59 -8.70 15.21
CA PHE A 389 12.74 -8.81 14.29
C PHE A 389 14.05 -9.16 15.01
N LEU A 390 14.20 -8.73 16.26
CA LEU A 390 15.41 -8.99 17.04
C LEU A 390 15.35 -10.31 17.83
N THR A 391 14.15 -10.78 18.23
CA THR A 391 14.01 -11.98 19.07
C THR A 391 13.77 -13.26 18.27
N VAL A 392 13.07 -13.19 17.14
CA VAL A 392 12.67 -14.37 16.35
C VAL A 392 13.00 -14.26 14.84
N PRO A 393 14.18 -13.71 14.45
CA PRO A 393 14.49 -13.53 13.02
C PRO A 393 14.63 -14.86 12.28
N GLY A 394 15.23 -15.88 12.91
CA GLY A 394 15.45 -17.19 12.30
C GLY A 394 14.16 -17.89 11.87
N PRO A 395 13.17 -18.08 12.75
CA PRO A 395 11.86 -18.59 12.38
C PRO A 395 11.15 -17.77 11.29
N MET A 396 11.25 -16.45 11.33
CA MET A 396 10.65 -15.58 10.32
C MET A 396 11.27 -15.79 8.93
N MET A 397 12.59 -15.81 8.82
CA MET A 397 13.30 -16.09 7.58
C MET A 397 13.08 -17.54 7.12
N GLY A 398 13.15 -18.49 8.05
CA GLY A 398 13.00 -19.92 7.76
C GLY A 398 11.63 -20.32 7.25
N ALA A 399 10.60 -19.52 7.47
CA ALA A 399 9.26 -19.77 6.93
C ALA A 399 9.18 -19.61 5.39
N PHE A 400 10.14 -18.93 4.77
CA PHE A 400 10.18 -18.68 3.32
C PHE A 400 11.11 -19.60 2.57
N VAL A 401 11.94 -20.42 3.24
CA VAL A 401 12.93 -21.30 2.63
C VAL A 401 12.56 -22.75 2.91
N ALA A 402 12.60 -23.59 1.88
CA ALA A 402 12.26 -25.00 2.02
C ALA A 402 13.15 -25.68 3.07
N PRO A 403 12.63 -26.65 3.86
CA PRO A 403 13.40 -27.30 4.93
C PRO A 403 14.65 -28.06 4.44
N ASP A 404 14.60 -28.56 3.23
CA ASP A 404 15.60 -29.39 2.54
C ASP A 404 16.54 -28.57 1.61
N ASP A 405 16.38 -27.25 1.56
CA ASP A 405 17.23 -26.38 0.74
C ASP A 405 18.67 -26.33 1.30
N PRO A 406 19.72 -26.65 0.50
CA PRO A 406 21.10 -26.65 0.95
C PRO A 406 21.59 -25.27 1.43
N ASP A 407 21.07 -24.19 0.86
CA ASP A 407 21.44 -22.81 1.20
C ASP A 407 20.61 -22.22 2.37
N ARG A 408 19.64 -23.00 2.90
CA ARG A 408 18.73 -22.55 3.97
C ARG A 408 19.44 -21.90 5.15
N ALA A 409 20.48 -22.53 5.67
CA ALA A 409 21.21 -22.03 6.83
C ALA A 409 21.89 -20.68 6.54
N ALA A 410 22.47 -20.54 5.35
CA ALA A 410 23.14 -19.32 4.92
C ALA A 410 22.14 -18.18 4.68
N VAL A 411 21.00 -18.45 4.04
CA VAL A 411 19.92 -17.47 3.81
C VAL A 411 19.36 -16.98 5.15
N ILE A 412 19.11 -17.89 6.12
CA ILE A 412 18.61 -17.52 7.46
C ILE A 412 19.64 -16.67 8.20
N ALA A 413 20.93 -17.01 8.15
CA ALA A 413 21.97 -16.25 8.83
C ALA A 413 22.09 -14.83 8.26
N LEU A 414 22.18 -14.68 6.93
CA LEU A 414 22.22 -13.38 6.27
C LEU A 414 20.94 -12.57 6.52
N GLY A 415 19.79 -13.21 6.36
CA GLY A 415 18.49 -12.57 6.56
C GLY A 415 18.23 -12.13 8.00
N SER A 416 18.75 -12.86 8.99
CA SER A 416 18.67 -12.43 10.39
C SER A 416 19.46 -11.13 10.63
N GLY A 417 20.62 -10.97 10.00
CA GLY A 417 21.37 -9.71 10.02
C GLY A 417 20.62 -8.58 9.32
N LEU A 418 19.96 -8.87 8.19
CA LEU A 418 19.13 -7.89 7.50
C LEU A 418 17.89 -7.49 8.31
N LEU A 419 17.23 -8.42 9.01
CA LEU A 419 16.11 -8.10 9.90
C LEU A 419 16.54 -7.26 11.11
N ALA A 420 17.76 -7.44 11.62
CA ALA A 420 18.30 -6.57 12.67
C ALA A 420 18.48 -5.12 12.14
N ALA A 421 19.00 -4.94 10.92
CA ALA A 421 19.05 -3.62 10.28
C ALA A 421 17.65 -3.09 9.96
N ALA A 422 16.72 -3.97 9.56
CA ALA A 422 15.32 -3.65 9.31
C ALA A 422 14.58 -3.16 10.55
N ALA A 423 14.98 -3.56 11.75
CA ALA A 423 14.42 -3.05 12.99
C ALA A 423 14.65 -1.53 13.14
N LEU A 424 15.86 -1.05 12.82
CA LEU A 424 16.16 0.40 12.79
C LEU A 424 15.49 1.09 11.60
N PHE A 425 15.48 0.43 10.45
CA PHE A 425 14.80 0.91 9.26
C PHE A 425 13.30 1.16 9.52
N GLN A 426 12.59 0.24 10.20
CA GLN A 426 11.18 0.38 10.54
C GLN A 426 10.87 1.63 11.37
N LEU A 427 11.78 2.03 12.27
CA LEU A 427 11.62 3.27 13.05
C LEU A 427 11.67 4.50 12.14
N ALA A 428 12.64 4.54 11.23
CA ALA A 428 12.80 5.61 10.26
C ALA A 428 11.61 5.68 9.30
N ASP A 429 11.20 4.54 8.76
CA ASP A 429 10.11 4.38 7.81
C ASP A 429 8.76 4.79 8.42
N ALA A 430 8.42 4.27 9.59
CA ALA A 430 7.21 4.65 10.30
C ALA A 430 7.16 6.17 10.59
N GLY A 431 8.28 6.76 11.02
CA GLY A 431 8.37 8.21 11.26
C GLY A 431 8.11 9.02 9.98
N GLN A 432 8.70 8.60 8.87
CA GLN A 432 8.55 9.22 7.56
C GLN A 432 7.09 9.10 7.06
N VAL A 433 6.51 7.89 7.08
CA VAL A 433 5.14 7.64 6.60
C VAL A 433 4.10 8.39 7.45
N MET A 434 4.29 8.49 8.76
CA MET A 434 3.43 9.30 9.62
C MET A 434 3.52 10.79 9.28
N ALA A 435 4.73 11.31 9.08
CA ALA A 435 4.93 12.70 8.69
C ALA A 435 4.29 13.02 7.33
N LEU A 436 4.42 12.11 6.35
CA LEU A 436 3.74 12.22 5.04
C LEU A 436 2.22 12.27 5.21
N GLY A 437 1.64 11.37 6.01
CA GLY A 437 0.20 11.34 6.25
C GLY A 437 -0.32 12.63 6.85
N LEU A 438 0.35 13.17 7.85
CA LEU A 438 0.00 14.43 8.51
C LEU A 438 0.12 15.62 7.56
N LEU A 439 1.21 15.71 6.77
CA LEU A 439 1.41 16.79 5.81
C LEU A 439 0.41 16.71 4.64
N ARG A 440 0.10 15.50 4.15
CA ARG A 440 -0.98 15.30 3.18
C ARG A 440 -2.32 15.76 3.74
N GLY A 441 -2.61 15.46 5.00
CA GLY A 441 -3.84 15.88 5.68
C GLY A 441 -4.04 17.39 5.73
N VAL A 442 -2.96 18.14 5.88
CA VAL A 442 -2.97 19.62 5.79
C VAL A 442 -2.66 20.16 4.39
N GLN A 443 -2.72 19.29 3.37
CA GLN A 443 -2.53 19.59 1.93
C GLN A 443 -1.16 20.15 1.57
N ASP A 444 -0.14 19.91 2.38
CA ASP A 444 1.24 20.26 2.06
C ASP A 444 1.95 19.05 1.44
N THR A 445 2.04 18.99 0.10
CA THR A 445 2.60 17.83 -0.62
C THR A 445 3.87 18.16 -1.38
N ARG A 446 4.09 19.42 -1.80
CA ARG A 446 5.26 19.80 -2.59
C ARG A 446 6.57 19.74 -1.78
N ALA A 447 6.54 20.25 -0.55
CA ALA A 447 7.75 20.21 0.27
C ALA A 447 8.12 18.78 0.69
N PRO A 448 7.18 17.90 1.12
CA PRO A 448 7.48 16.48 1.30
C PRO A 448 8.10 15.81 0.09
N MET A 449 7.62 16.10 -1.13
CA MET A 449 8.19 15.57 -2.36
C MET A 449 9.68 15.95 -2.52
N VAL A 450 10.01 17.22 -2.33
CA VAL A 450 11.42 17.69 -2.44
C VAL A 450 12.28 17.08 -1.34
N ILE A 451 11.78 17.05 -0.10
CA ILE A 451 12.50 16.43 1.03
C ILE A 451 12.74 14.94 0.75
N ALA A 452 11.73 14.21 0.27
CA ALA A 452 11.86 12.80 -0.08
C ALA A 452 12.89 12.58 -1.20
N ALA A 453 12.78 13.33 -2.30
CA ALA A 453 13.72 13.23 -3.41
C ALA A 453 15.17 13.43 -2.98
N ILE A 454 15.45 14.48 -2.19
CA ILE A 454 16.79 14.75 -1.69
C ILE A 454 17.23 13.64 -0.71
N SER A 455 16.42 13.34 0.29
CA SER A 455 16.79 12.38 1.34
C SER A 455 16.98 10.96 0.81
N TYR A 456 16.17 10.53 -0.16
CA TYR A 456 16.29 9.18 -0.71
C TYR A 456 17.44 9.06 -1.71
N TRP A 457 17.49 9.97 -2.69
CA TRP A 457 18.39 9.82 -3.83
C TRP A 457 19.75 10.47 -3.65
N LEU A 458 19.84 11.58 -2.92
CA LEU A 458 21.12 12.26 -2.67
C LEU A 458 21.76 11.87 -1.34
N VAL A 459 21.02 11.29 -0.41
CA VAL A 459 21.55 10.83 0.88
C VAL A 459 21.45 9.31 1.01
N GLY A 460 20.25 8.74 0.91
CA GLY A 460 19.99 7.32 1.16
C GLY A 460 20.76 6.40 0.22
N VAL A 461 20.61 6.57 -1.10
CA VAL A 461 21.28 5.74 -2.09
C VAL A 461 22.81 5.82 -2.01
N PRO A 462 23.45 7.02 -1.95
CA PRO A 462 24.90 7.11 -1.79
C PRO A 462 25.41 6.50 -0.48
N LEU A 463 24.71 6.71 0.64
CA LEU A 463 25.10 6.12 1.92
C LEU A 463 24.93 4.59 1.92
N SER A 464 23.89 4.07 1.24
CA SER A 464 23.73 2.62 1.05
C SER A 464 24.92 2.02 0.29
N TYR A 465 25.40 2.71 -0.74
CA TYR A 465 26.60 2.30 -1.48
C TYR A 465 27.86 2.38 -0.61
N VAL A 466 28.07 3.50 0.10
CA VAL A 466 29.25 3.67 0.98
C VAL A 466 29.27 2.62 2.09
N PHE A 467 28.17 2.42 2.79
CA PHE A 467 28.11 1.45 3.89
C PHE A 467 28.20 0.01 3.38
N GLY A 468 27.52 -0.30 2.27
CA GLY A 468 27.50 -1.65 1.70
C GLY A 468 28.82 -2.08 1.09
N PHE A 469 29.46 -1.19 0.31
CA PHE A 469 30.61 -1.54 -0.54
C PHE A 469 31.92 -0.92 -0.09
N VAL A 470 31.94 0.37 0.26
CA VAL A 470 33.19 1.05 0.65
C VAL A 470 33.63 0.63 2.05
N LEU A 471 32.69 0.57 3.01
CA LEU A 471 32.96 0.10 4.38
C LEU A 471 32.88 -1.44 4.50
N GLY A 472 32.42 -2.13 3.45
CA GLY A 472 32.38 -3.58 3.43
C GLY A 472 31.32 -4.23 4.34
N TRP A 473 30.29 -3.48 4.78
CA TRP A 473 29.22 -4.02 5.65
C TRP A 473 28.19 -4.84 4.89
N GLY A 474 28.33 -4.99 3.57
CA GLY A 474 27.47 -5.80 2.73
C GLY A 474 26.01 -5.38 2.78
N GLY A 475 25.10 -6.35 2.79
CA GLY A 475 23.66 -6.10 2.78
C GLY A 475 23.13 -5.30 3.97
N VAL A 476 23.71 -5.50 5.16
CA VAL A 476 23.37 -4.73 6.37
C VAL A 476 23.71 -3.25 6.17
N GLY A 477 24.87 -2.95 5.56
CA GLY A 477 25.27 -1.57 5.23
C GLY A 477 24.30 -0.91 4.26
N VAL A 478 23.83 -1.62 3.23
CA VAL A 478 22.79 -1.11 2.31
C VAL A 478 21.52 -0.72 3.05
N TRP A 479 21.01 -1.58 3.94
CA TRP A 479 19.81 -1.29 4.72
C TRP A 479 19.98 -0.13 5.71
N LEU A 480 21.15 0.01 6.32
CA LEU A 480 21.45 1.14 7.20
C LEU A 480 21.50 2.46 6.43
N GLY A 481 22.05 2.47 5.20
CA GLY A 481 22.02 3.64 4.34
C GLY A 481 20.59 4.06 3.97
N LEU A 482 19.71 3.10 3.64
CA LEU A 482 18.29 3.36 3.43
C LEU A 482 17.66 3.97 4.69
N ALA A 483 17.92 3.39 5.87
CA ALA A 483 17.38 3.86 7.14
C ALA A 483 17.78 5.32 7.42
N VAL A 484 19.03 5.71 7.14
CA VAL A 484 19.50 7.10 7.29
C VAL A 484 18.76 8.03 6.33
N GLY A 485 18.56 7.63 5.06
CA GLY A 485 17.79 8.40 4.08
C GLY A 485 16.36 8.65 4.53
N LEU A 486 15.66 7.60 4.99
CA LEU A 486 14.28 7.72 5.48
C LEU A 486 14.19 8.48 6.80
N ALA A 487 15.14 8.29 7.71
CA ALA A 487 15.21 9.04 8.98
C ALA A 487 15.37 10.55 8.71
N GLY A 488 16.22 10.92 7.77
CA GLY A 488 16.38 12.32 7.34
C GLY A 488 15.06 12.87 6.78
N ALA A 489 14.41 12.14 5.87
CA ALA A 489 13.12 12.53 5.34
C ALA A 489 12.08 12.70 6.44
N GLY A 490 11.93 11.71 7.32
CA GLY A 490 11.00 11.74 8.44
C GLY A 490 11.23 12.91 9.39
N ALA A 491 12.49 13.16 9.77
CA ALA A 491 12.86 14.25 10.67
C ALA A 491 12.52 15.64 10.07
N PHE A 492 12.90 15.89 8.81
CA PHE A 492 12.60 17.16 8.14
C PHE A 492 11.11 17.36 7.89
N MET A 493 10.37 16.31 7.50
CA MET A 493 8.93 16.37 7.30
C MET A 493 8.19 16.57 8.63
N MET A 494 8.59 15.88 9.69
CA MET A 494 8.00 16.02 11.03
C MET A 494 8.26 17.41 11.59
N HIS A 495 9.49 17.92 11.46
CA HIS A 495 9.82 19.31 11.82
C HIS A 495 8.94 20.31 11.04
N ARG A 496 8.76 20.10 9.73
CA ARG A 496 7.90 20.96 8.90
C ARG A 496 6.45 20.96 9.38
N PHE A 497 5.91 19.80 9.73
CA PHE A 497 4.54 19.71 10.26
C PHE A 497 4.39 20.51 11.57
N TRP A 498 5.25 20.25 12.56
CA TRP A 498 5.14 20.88 13.87
C TRP A 498 5.55 22.34 13.90
N ALA A 499 6.64 22.69 13.24
CA ALA A 499 7.22 24.04 13.32
C ALA A 499 6.63 25.03 12.30
N ARG A 500 6.15 24.55 11.14
CA ARG A 500 5.68 25.43 10.07
C ARG A 500 4.18 25.28 9.78
N ALA A 501 3.70 24.07 9.49
CA ALA A 501 2.31 23.88 9.08
C ALA A 501 1.33 24.28 10.20
N LEU A 502 1.51 23.75 11.41
CA LEU A 502 0.67 24.09 12.56
C LEU A 502 0.75 25.58 12.95
N ARG A 503 1.92 26.21 12.88
CA ARG A 503 2.06 27.65 13.20
C ARG A 503 1.35 28.53 12.20
N ARG A 504 1.44 28.22 10.89
CA ARG A 504 0.73 28.97 9.85
C ARG A 504 -0.78 28.87 10.02
N LEU A 505 -1.30 27.69 10.29
CA LEU A 505 -2.71 27.47 10.56
C LEU A 505 -3.18 28.22 11.81
N ALA A 506 -2.36 28.29 12.87
CA ALA A 506 -2.65 29.06 14.07
C ALA A 506 -2.71 30.58 13.82
N GLN A 507 -2.01 31.07 12.79
CA GLN A 507 -2.00 32.48 12.38
C GLN A 507 -3.11 32.82 11.36
N GLY A 508 -4.04 31.87 11.06
CA GLY A 508 -5.11 32.08 10.11
C GLY A 508 -4.68 32.09 8.64
N ALA A 509 -3.43 31.71 8.34
CA ALA A 509 -2.96 31.60 6.96
C ALA A 509 -3.62 30.38 6.28
N PRO A 510 -4.05 30.50 4.99
CA PRO A 510 -4.58 29.36 4.27
C PRO A 510 -3.57 28.21 4.21
N ALA A 511 -4.09 26.98 4.19
CA ALA A 511 -3.25 25.80 3.94
C ALA A 511 -2.43 26.03 2.67
N CYS A 512 -1.15 25.63 2.68
CA CYS A 512 -0.23 25.87 1.57
C CYS A 512 -0.80 25.31 0.26
N PRO A 513 -0.82 26.10 -0.85
CA PRO A 513 -1.26 25.62 -2.14
C PRO A 513 -0.29 24.62 -2.75
#